data_5ac8ae8f9444802620b5146027cd81cd
#
_entry.id   5ac8ae8f9444802620b5146027cd81cd
#
_cell.length_a   1.000
_cell.length_b   1.000
_cell.length_c   1.000
_cell.angle_alpha   90.00
_cell.angle_beta   90.00
_cell.angle_gamma   90.00
#
_symmetry.space_group_name_H-M   'P 1'
#
loop_
_entity.id
_entity.type
_entity.pdbx_description
1 polymer ?
#
loop_
_entity_poly.entity_id
_entity_poly.type
_entity_poly.pdbx_seq_one_letter_code
_entity_poly.pdbx_strand_id
1 'polypeptide(L)'
;LAVIGALLGEKMMVLLNTPESILDMAAKYLRIYFLGLPFLFMYNVLSSMFNALGRSRIPLYLLIFSSIFNIFLDVYMVRALHLGIAGVAWATLIAQGISALISFFIFRAELKSYPVSSPLAGSQEPSDVSGKDFAAPGSGVPENGGDSLRRWLVSCYSLTELASMCRVALPSIFQQSTVSIGMMLVQSVVNGFGPQMLAGFSAGMRVESICIVPMAALGNAMSSYTAQNLGSRQQERVVAGYHAALR
;
A
#
# COMPACT_ATOMS: atom_id res chain seq x y z
N LEU A 1 -10.26 8.23 -7.83
CA LEU A 1 -9.09 8.02 -8.69
C LEU A 1 -9.30 6.84 -9.65
N ALA A 2 -9.70 5.64 -9.18
CA ALA A 2 -9.91 4.47 -10.05
C ALA A 2 -10.91 4.76 -11.19
N VAL A 3 -12.09 5.33 -10.87
CA VAL A 3 -13.12 5.69 -11.86
C VAL A 3 -12.61 6.79 -12.81
N ILE A 4 -11.97 7.82 -12.27
CA ILE A 4 -11.40 8.91 -13.09
C ILE A 4 -10.31 8.36 -14.02
N GLY A 5 -9.43 7.50 -13.51
CA GLY A 5 -8.38 6.86 -14.30
C GLY A 5 -8.94 5.95 -15.40
N ALA A 6 -9.98 5.17 -15.11
CA ALA A 6 -10.64 4.32 -16.10
C ALA A 6 -11.30 5.12 -17.23
N LEU A 7 -11.86 6.30 -16.91
CA LEU A 7 -12.50 7.20 -17.90
C LEU A 7 -11.48 8.02 -18.70
N LEU A 8 -10.38 8.43 -18.05
CA LEU A 8 -9.36 9.28 -18.69
C LEU A 8 -8.19 8.48 -19.27
N GLY A 9 -8.13 7.16 -19.07
CA GLY A 9 -7.01 6.31 -19.45
C GLY A 9 -6.61 6.45 -20.94
N GLU A 10 -7.57 6.50 -21.82
CA GLU A 10 -7.33 6.69 -23.25
C GLU A 10 -6.71 8.07 -23.56
N LYS A 11 -7.25 9.14 -22.95
CA LYS A 11 -6.69 10.49 -23.10
C LYS A 11 -5.27 10.61 -22.52
N MET A 12 -5.00 9.90 -21.43
CA MET A 12 -3.65 9.85 -20.83
C MET A 12 -2.65 9.15 -21.78
N MET A 13 -3.06 8.07 -22.45
CA MET A 13 -2.22 7.37 -23.42
C MET A 13 -1.91 8.22 -24.66
N VAL A 14 -2.89 8.99 -25.15
CA VAL A 14 -2.68 9.96 -26.22
C VAL A 14 -1.71 11.07 -25.80
N LEU A 15 -1.86 11.58 -24.58
CA LEU A 15 -0.95 12.61 -24.03
C LEU A 15 0.49 12.11 -23.88
N LEU A 16 0.67 10.80 -23.64
CA LEU A 16 1.98 10.15 -23.55
C LEU A 16 2.58 9.78 -24.91
N ASN A 17 1.99 10.24 -26.02
CA ASN A 17 2.42 9.92 -27.38
C ASN A 17 2.53 8.40 -27.65
N THR A 18 1.56 7.63 -27.15
CA THR A 18 1.52 6.18 -27.39
C THR A 18 1.21 5.93 -28.88
N PRO A 19 1.98 5.07 -29.57
CA PRO A 19 1.72 4.74 -30.97
C PRO A 19 0.29 4.21 -31.19
N GLU A 20 -0.38 4.65 -32.26
CA GLU A 20 -1.76 4.26 -32.58
C GLU A 20 -1.96 2.74 -32.69
N SER A 21 -0.92 2.02 -33.14
CA SER A 21 -0.95 0.56 -33.27
C SER A 21 -1.18 -0.21 -31.98
N ILE A 22 -0.83 0.37 -30.83
CA ILE A 22 -0.97 -0.27 -29.52
C ILE A 22 -1.93 0.47 -28.59
N LEU A 23 -2.48 1.62 -29.02
CA LEU A 23 -3.29 2.51 -28.19
C LEU A 23 -4.52 1.80 -27.63
N ASP A 24 -5.28 1.08 -28.46
CA ASP A 24 -6.49 0.36 -28.03
C ASP A 24 -6.18 -0.76 -27.03
N MET A 25 -5.10 -1.52 -27.25
CA MET A 25 -4.65 -2.55 -26.31
C MET A 25 -4.19 -1.96 -24.99
N ALA A 26 -3.43 -0.87 -25.03
CA ALA A 26 -2.94 -0.18 -23.85
C ALA A 26 -4.09 0.45 -23.04
N ALA A 27 -5.08 1.05 -23.71
CA ALA A 27 -6.25 1.62 -23.09
C ALA A 27 -7.12 0.54 -22.40
N LYS A 28 -7.33 -0.62 -23.05
CA LYS A 28 -8.05 -1.75 -22.44
C LYS A 28 -7.33 -2.28 -21.21
N TYR A 29 -6.00 -2.47 -21.29
CA TYR A 29 -5.20 -2.89 -20.15
C TYR A 29 -5.33 -1.90 -18.98
N LEU A 30 -5.19 -0.61 -19.26
CA LEU A 30 -5.23 0.44 -18.26
C LEU A 30 -6.60 0.54 -17.58
N ARG A 31 -7.70 0.40 -18.33
CA ARG A 31 -9.05 0.36 -17.76
C ARG A 31 -9.21 -0.78 -16.75
N ILE A 32 -8.76 -1.99 -17.10
CA ILE A 32 -8.82 -3.14 -16.19
C ILE A 32 -7.93 -2.91 -14.96
N TYR A 33 -6.73 -2.37 -15.16
CA TYR A 33 -5.81 -2.05 -14.08
C TYR A 33 -6.43 -1.05 -13.07
N PHE A 34 -7.08 0.00 -13.57
CA PHE A 34 -7.76 0.98 -12.72
C PHE A 34 -8.90 0.36 -11.91
N LEU A 35 -9.62 -0.64 -12.45
CA LEU A 35 -10.61 -1.40 -11.69
C LEU A 35 -9.97 -2.20 -10.53
N GLY A 36 -8.71 -2.59 -10.67
CA GLY A 36 -7.94 -3.29 -9.63
C GLY A 36 -7.43 -2.38 -8.52
N LEU A 37 -7.34 -1.06 -8.72
CA LEU A 37 -6.77 -0.13 -7.73
C LEU A 37 -7.41 -0.21 -6.34
N PRO A 38 -8.74 -0.36 -6.15
CA PRO A 38 -9.33 -0.51 -4.83
C PRO A 38 -8.79 -1.72 -4.07
N PHE A 39 -8.59 -2.84 -4.76
CA PHE A 39 -8.05 -4.07 -4.15
C PHE A 39 -6.56 -3.90 -3.82
N LEU A 40 -5.80 -3.27 -4.72
CA LEU A 40 -4.40 -2.93 -4.47
C LEU A 40 -4.26 -2.02 -3.26
N PHE A 41 -5.09 -0.99 -3.17
CA PHE A 41 -5.12 -0.06 -2.02
C PHE A 41 -5.45 -0.81 -0.73
N MET A 42 -6.52 -1.63 -0.73
CA MET A 42 -6.92 -2.42 0.42
C MET A 42 -5.81 -3.37 0.88
N TYR A 43 -5.14 -4.06 -0.05
CA TYR A 43 -4.02 -4.94 0.26
C TYR A 43 -2.86 -4.18 0.90
N ASN A 44 -2.48 -3.01 0.35
CA ASN A 44 -1.38 -2.21 0.90
C ASN A 44 -1.69 -1.67 2.30
N VAL A 45 -2.90 -1.20 2.54
CA VAL A 45 -3.34 -0.74 3.88
C VAL A 45 -3.28 -1.89 4.88
N LEU A 46 -3.86 -3.04 4.55
CA LEU A 46 -3.86 -4.21 5.44
C LEU A 46 -2.44 -4.74 5.69
N SER A 47 -1.60 -4.78 4.66
CA SER A 47 -0.18 -5.14 4.79
C SER A 47 0.56 -4.23 5.76
N SER A 48 0.34 -2.91 5.66
CA SER A 48 0.93 -1.93 6.58
C SER A 48 0.42 -2.12 8.01
N MET A 49 -0.87 -2.43 8.17
CA MET A 49 -1.47 -2.71 9.49
C MET A 49 -0.87 -3.99 10.12
N PHE A 50 -0.68 -5.07 9.36
CA PHE A 50 0.00 -6.27 9.86
C PHE A 50 1.45 -5.99 10.25
N ASN A 51 2.17 -5.18 9.48
CA ASN A 51 3.53 -4.78 9.81
C ASN A 51 3.56 -3.95 11.11
N ALA A 52 2.62 -3.05 11.29
CA ALA A 52 2.48 -2.26 12.52
C ALA A 52 2.18 -3.14 13.76
N LEU A 53 1.40 -4.22 13.58
CA LEU A 53 1.14 -5.22 14.63
C LEU A 53 2.31 -6.19 14.88
N GLY A 54 3.42 -6.06 14.15
CA GLY A 54 4.56 -6.98 14.23
C GLY A 54 4.33 -8.35 13.56
N ARG A 55 3.25 -8.49 12.79
CA ARG A 55 2.86 -9.73 12.08
C ARG A 55 3.30 -9.74 10.62
N SER A 56 4.51 -9.30 10.32
CA SER A 56 5.05 -9.15 8.96
C SER A 56 5.10 -10.46 8.15
N ARG A 57 5.01 -11.61 8.79
CA ARG A 57 4.96 -12.92 8.09
C ARG A 57 3.65 -13.11 7.30
N ILE A 58 2.54 -12.54 7.76
CA ILE A 58 1.23 -12.69 7.10
C ILE A 58 1.24 -12.03 5.71
N PRO A 59 1.61 -10.74 5.55
CA PRO A 59 1.75 -10.13 4.24
C PRO A 59 2.73 -10.87 3.32
N LEU A 60 3.83 -11.40 3.86
CA LEU A 60 4.80 -12.16 3.09
C LEU A 60 4.17 -13.43 2.47
N TYR A 61 3.46 -14.22 3.27
CA TYR A 61 2.80 -15.43 2.75
C TYR A 61 1.70 -15.11 1.74
N LEU A 62 0.95 -14.02 1.98
CA LEU A 62 -0.07 -13.56 1.04
C LEU A 62 0.53 -13.06 -0.28
N LEU A 63 1.69 -12.40 -0.22
CA LEU A 63 2.42 -11.95 -1.41
C LEU A 63 2.91 -13.15 -2.23
N ILE A 64 3.52 -14.16 -1.59
CA ILE A 64 3.98 -15.38 -2.24
C ILE A 64 2.79 -16.10 -2.89
N PHE A 65 1.69 -16.29 -2.15
CA PHE A 65 0.48 -16.90 -2.68
C PHE A 65 -0.06 -16.13 -3.88
N SER A 66 -0.19 -14.80 -3.76
CA SER A 66 -0.68 -13.94 -4.84
C SER A 66 0.17 -14.03 -6.09
N SER A 67 1.50 -14.04 -5.93
CA SER A 67 2.43 -14.11 -7.06
C SER A 67 2.34 -15.45 -7.79
N ILE A 68 2.33 -16.55 -7.07
CA ILE A 68 2.19 -17.90 -7.65
C ILE A 68 0.83 -18.02 -8.34
N PHE A 69 -0.24 -17.60 -7.67
CA PHE A 69 -1.59 -17.66 -8.21
C PHE A 69 -1.75 -16.77 -9.46
N ASN A 70 -1.14 -15.58 -9.48
CA ASN A 70 -1.12 -14.71 -10.63
C ASN A 70 -0.44 -15.38 -11.84
N ILE A 71 0.73 -16.01 -11.65
CA ILE A 71 1.43 -16.73 -12.72
C ILE A 71 0.53 -17.83 -13.33
N PHE A 72 -0.15 -18.60 -12.50
CA PHE A 72 -1.08 -19.63 -12.98
C PHE A 72 -2.24 -19.03 -13.77
N LEU A 73 -2.84 -17.94 -13.28
CA LEU A 73 -3.93 -17.26 -13.98
C LEU A 73 -3.45 -16.62 -15.28
N ASP A 74 -2.27 -16.01 -15.32
CA ASP A 74 -1.69 -15.44 -16.53
C ASP A 74 -1.56 -16.50 -17.62
N VAL A 75 -0.94 -17.63 -17.31
CA VAL A 75 -0.77 -18.74 -18.25
C VAL A 75 -2.13 -19.29 -18.70
N TYR A 76 -3.07 -19.47 -17.77
CA TYR A 76 -4.41 -19.97 -18.09
C TYR A 76 -5.18 -19.00 -18.99
N MET A 77 -5.22 -17.71 -18.66
CA MET A 77 -5.98 -16.72 -19.43
C MET A 77 -5.40 -16.45 -20.81
N VAL A 78 -4.05 -16.50 -20.92
CA VAL A 78 -3.39 -16.28 -22.22
C VAL A 78 -3.48 -17.53 -23.09
N ARG A 79 -3.22 -18.75 -22.56
CA ARG A 79 -3.16 -19.97 -23.35
C ARG A 79 -4.51 -20.66 -23.56
N ALA A 80 -5.35 -20.74 -22.50
CA ALA A 80 -6.62 -21.45 -22.57
C ALA A 80 -7.77 -20.56 -23.08
N LEU A 81 -7.81 -19.29 -22.63
CA LEU A 81 -8.89 -18.36 -23.02
C LEU A 81 -8.50 -17.42 -24.15
N HIS A 82 -7.27 -17.45 -24.63
CA HIS A 82 -6.75 -16.62 -25.74
C HIS A 82 -7.04 -15.11 -25.59
N LEU A 83 -7.11 -14.61 -24.36
CA LEU A 83 -7.46 -13.20 -24.06
C LEU A 83 -6.31 -12.21 -24.29
N GLY A 84 -5.10 -12.70 -24.63
CA GLY A 84 -3.93 -11.85 -24.87
C GLY A 84 -3.60 -10.95 -23.68
N ILE A 85 -3.30 -9.68 -23.94
CA ILE A 85 -2.90 -8.68 -22.94
C ILE A 85 -4.03 -8.39 -21.92
N ALA A 86 -5.29 -8.42 -22.38
CA ALA A 86 -6.42 -8.25 -21.48
C ALA A 86 -6.51 -9.38 -20.44
N GLY A 87 -6.15 -10.61 -20.83
CA GLY A 87 -6.07 -11.76 -19.92
C GLY A 87 -5.08 -11.54 -18.77
N VAL A 88 -3.89 -11.01 -19.08
CA VAL A 88 -2.89 -10.68 -18.05
C VAL A 88 -3.42 -9.62 -17.08
N ALA A 89 -4.11 -8.59 -17.60
CA ALA A 89 -4.71 -7.57 -16.74
C ALA A 89 -5.78 -8.14 -15.79
N TRP A 90 -6.65 -9.00 -16.31
CA TRP A 90 -7.68 -9.69 -15.50
C TRP A 90 -7.07 -10.66 -14.49
N ALA A 91 -6.05 -11.42 -14.87
CA ALA A 91 -5.36 -12.32 -13.95
C ALA A 91 -4.74 -11.56 -12.77
N THR A 92 -4.10 -10.43 -13.04
CA THR A 92 -3.54 -9.56 -12.01
C THR A 92 -4.63 -9.00 -11.09
N LEU A 93 -5.74 -8.51 -11.65
CA LEU A 93 -6.87 -8.00 -10.88
C LEU A 93 -7.47 -9.07 -9.97
N ILE A 94 -7.70 -10.27 -10.49
CA ILE A 94 -8.28 -11.40 -9.73
C ILE A 94 -7.32 -11.84 -8.62
N ALA A 95 -6.03 -12.00 -8.92
CA ALA A 95 -5.04 -12.41 -7.92
C ALA A 95 -4.92 -11.38 -6.78
N GLN A 96 -4.89 -10.10 -7.10
CA GLN A 96 -4.88 -9.01 -6.11
C GLN A 96 -6.18 -8.95 -5.32
N GLY A 97 -7.33 -9.09 -5.99
CA GLY A 97 -8.64 -9.09 -5.35
C GLY A 97 -8.79 -10.20 -4.33
N ILE A 98 -8.45 -11.43 -4.71
CA ILE A 98 -8.48 -12.59 -3.80
C ILE A 98 -7.53 -12.38 -2.62
N SER A 99 -6.30 -11.93 -2.88
CA SER A 99 -5.33 -11.69 -1.81
C SER A 99 -5.77 -10.58 -0.85
N ALA A 100 -6.38 -9.52 -1.37
CA ALA A 100 -6.92 -8.45 -0.55
C ALA A 100 -8.10 -8.94 0.32
N LEU A 101 -8.99 -9.76 -0.22
CA LEU A 101 -10.09 -10.35 0.54
C LEU A 101 -9.60 -11.32 1.62
N ILE A 102 -8.66 -12.22 1.29
CA ILE A 102 -8.06 -13.13 2.27
C ILE A 102 -7.38 -12.32 3.38
N SER A 103 -6.59 -11.29 3.02
CA SER A 103 -5.94 -10.38 3.96
C SER A 103 -6.96 -9.73 4.91
N PHE A 104 -8.10 -9.27 4.38
CA PHE A 104 -9.16 -8.66 5.16
C PHE A 104 -9.78 -9.65 6.18
N PHE A 105 -10.08 -10.87 5.77
CA PHE A 105 -10.63 -11.87 6.68
C PHE A 105 -9.64 -12.28 7.78
N ILE A 106 -8.36 -12.45 7.43
CA ILE A 106 -7.31 -12.75 8.41
C ILE A 106 -7.18 -11.58 9.39
N PHE A 107 -7.16 -10.34 8.91
CA PHE A 107 -7.05 -9.16 9.75
C PHE A 107 -8.24 -9.03 10.71
N ARG A 108 -9.45 -9.27 10.22
CA ARG A 108 -10.66 -9.28 11.04
C ARG A 108 -10.62 -10.38 12.13
N ALA A 109 -10.08 -11.54 11.82
CA ALA A 109 -9.90 -12.63 12.78
C ALA A 109 -8.86 -12.27 13.83
N GLU A 110 -7.74 -11.68 13.41
CA GLU A 110 -6.68 -11.23 14.31
C GLU A 110 -7.16 -10.14 15.26
N LEU A 111 -7.92 -9.15 14.78
CA LEU A 111 -8.48 -8.09 15.63
C LEU A 111 -9.39 -8.63 16.75
N LYS A 112 -10.11 -9.72 16.52
CA LYS A 112 -10.92 -10.35 17.57
C LYS A 112 -10.09 -10.99 18.68
N SER A 113 -8.83 -11.31 18.40
CA SER A 113 -7.89 -11.90 19.35
C SER A 113 -7.26 -10.88 20.30
N TYR A 114 -7.34 -9.60 19.95
CA TYR A 114 -6.88 -8.52 20.84
C TYR A 114 -8.03 -8.12 21.76
N PRO A 115 -7.92 -8.35 23.10
CA PRO A 115 -8.89 -7.83 24.02
C PRO A 115 -8.91 -6.31 23.90
N VAL A 116 -10.08 -5.74 23.73
CA VAL A 116 -10.29 -4.30 23.88
C VAL A 116 -9.99 -3.98 25.32
N SER A 117 -8.73 -3.67 25.64
CA SER A 117 -8.34 -3.21 26.97
C SER A 117 -9.11 -1.92 27.20
N SER A 118 -9.99 -1.94 28.20
CA SER A 118 -10.55 -0.71 28.76
C SER A 118 -9.40 0.26 29.03
N PRO A 119 -9.57 1.57 28.82
CA PRO A 119 -8.54 2.56 29.11
C PRO A 119 -8.00 2.30 30.50
N LEU A 120 -6.69 2.17 30.63
CA LEU A 120 -5.99 1.92 31.90
C LEU A 120 -6.49 2.89 32.98
N ALA A 121 -7.41 2.45 33.76
CA ALA A 121 -7.68 3.04 35.07
C ALA A 121 -6.43 2.77 35.91
N GLY A 122 -5.53 3.75 36.02
CA GLY A 122 -4.41 3.66 36.96
C GLY A 122 -3.01 4.03 36.48
N SER A 123 -2.82 4.77 35.39
CA SER A 123 -1.54 5.44 35.17
C SER A 123 -1.64 6.91 35.59
N GLN A 124 -1.09 7.26 36.73
CA GLN A 124 -0.82 8.63 37.15
C GLN A 124 -0.08 9.35 36.00
N GLU A 125 -0.68 10.40 35.52
CA GLU A 125 -0.03 11.34 34.59
C GLU A 125 1.20 11.95 35.27
N PRO A 126 2.38 11.90 34.65
CA PRO A 126 3.42 12.84 35.04
C PRO A 126 3.02 14.20 34.46
N SER A 127 2.69 15.13 35.31
CA SER A 127 2.49 16.54 35.00
C SER A 127 3.81 17.14 34.50
N ASP A 128 4.06 17.15 33.19
CA ASP A 128 4.98 18.08 32.52
C ASP A 128 5.32 17.60 31.10
N VAL A 129 4.32 17.48 30.25
CA VAL A 129 4.53 17.69 28.80
C VAL A 129 3.23 18.28 28.26
N SER A 130 3.28 19.57 27.96
CA SER A 130 2.22 20.30 27.26
C SER A 130 2.06 19.75 25.84
N GLY A 131 1.30 18.68 25.70
CA GLY A 131 0.89 18.09 24.44
C GLY A 131 -0.63 18.00 24.41
N LYS A 132 -1.28 19.10 24.04
CA LYS A 132 -2.74 19.24 23.94
C LYS A 132 -3.42 18.43 22.82
N ASP A 133 -2.74 17.48 22.18
CA ASP A 133 -3.21 16.89 20.93
C ASP A 133 -3.41 15.36 20.94
N PHE A 134 -3.38 14.69 22.10
CA PHE A 134 -3.65 13.25 22.20
C PHE A 134 -4.80 12.95 23.16
N ALA A 135 -6.01 13.40 22.82
CA ALA A 135 -7.22 12.93 23.48
C ALA A 135 -7.74 11.70 22.73
N ALA A 136 -7.68 10.53 23.39
CA ALA A 136 -8.33 9.32 22.92
C ALA A 136 -9.86 9.53 22.87
N PRO A 137 -10.55 9.24 21.77
CA PRO A 137 -11.99 9.36 21.71
C PRO A 137 -12.65 8.30 22.60
N GLY A 138 -13.58 8.75 23.43
CA GLY A 138 -14.26 8.04 24.49
C GLY A 138 -14.87 6.70 24.09
N SER A 139 -14.58 5.69 24.90
CA SER A 139 -15.20 4.40 24.94
C SER A 139 -16.59 4.47 25.58
N GLY A 140 -17.60 4.68 24.76
CA GLY A 140 -18.99 4.45 25.15
C GLY A 140 -19.57 3.41 24.20
N VAL A 141 -19.62 2.15 24.60
CA VAL A 141 -20.41 1.13 23.94
C VAL A 141 -21.81 1.17 24.55
N PRO A 142 -22.85 1.64 23.83
CA PRO A 142 -24.22 1.43 24.25
C PRO A 142 -24.81 0.22 23.51
N GLU A 143 -25.23 -0.71 24.29
CA GLU A 143 -26.07 -1.84 23.95
C GLU A 143 -27.46 -1.33 23.54
N ASN A 144 -27.74 -1.29 22.21
CA ASN A 144 -29.11 -1.42 21.67
C ASN A 144 -29.10 -1.54 20.15
N GLY A 145 -29.73 -2.60 19.66
CA GLY A 145 -29.55 -3.21 18.35
C GLY A 145 -30.39 -2.62 17.20
N GLY A 146 -30.48 -1.32 17.03
CA GLY A 146 -31.21 -0.76 15.90
C GLY A 146 -30.45 0.30 15.09
N ASP A 147 -29.46 0.94 15.69
CA ASP A 147 -28.68 2.01 15.10
C ASP A 147 -27.20 1.63 14.83
N SER A 148 -26.89 0.33 14.86
CA SER A 148 -25.53 -0.15 14.90
C SER A 148 -24.74 0.13 13.61
N LEU A 149 -25.38 0.06 12.45
CA LEU A 149 -24.69 0.29 11.18
C LEU A 149 -24.34 1.77 10.96
N ARG A 150 -25.28 2.66 11.29
CA ARG A 150 -25.06 4.11 11.15
C ARG A 150 -24.04 4.62 12.17
N ARG A 151 -24.08 4.13 13.42
CA ARG A 151 -23.09 4.45 14.45
C ARG A 151 -21.73 3.84 14.14
N TRP A 152 -21.68 2.63 13.59
CA TRP A 152 -20.46 2.01 13.12
C TRP A 152 -19.82 2.80 11.98
N LEU A 153 -20.60 3.23 11.00
CA LEU A 153 -20.11 4.09 9.91
C LEU A 153 -19.63 5.44 10.42
N VAL A 154 -20.33 6.07 11.36
CA VAL A 154 -19.92 7.36 11.95
C VAL A 154 -18.71 7.18 12.86
N SER A 155 -18.61 6.08 13.60
CA SER A 155 -17.43 5.74 14.43
C SER A 155 -16.20 5.38 13.60
N CYS A 156 -16.37 4.86 12.37
CA CYS A 156 -15.27 4.64 11.44
C CYS A 156 -14.73 5.93 10.82
N TYR A 157 -15.46 7.05 10.91
CA TYR A 157 -15.07 8.35 10.36
C TYR A 157 -14.71 9.34 11.47
N SER A 158 -13.54 9.16 12.07
CA SER A 158 -12.97 10.20 12.92
C SER A 158 -12.19 11.18 12.05
N LEU A 159 -12.73 12.41 11.90
CA LEU A 159 -12.05 13.49 11.17
C LEU A 159 -10.70 13.85 11.83
N THR A 160 -10.59 13.70 13.14
CA THR A 160 -9.38 13.98 13.90
C THR A 160 -8.27 12.99 13.54
N GLU A 161 -8.61 11.68 13.51
CA GLU A 161 -7.67 10.64 13.10
C GLU A 161 -7.29 10.77 11.63
N LEU A 162 -8.27 11.09 10.76
CA LEU A 162 -8.02 11.33 9.35
C LEU A 162 -7.08 12.53 9.15
N ALA A 163 -7.27 13.62 9.88
CA ALA A 163 -6.40 14.79 9.80
C ALA A 163 -4.97 14.46 10.28
N SER A 164 -4.83 13.66 11.34
CA SER A 164 -3.53 13.17 11.82
C SER A 164 -2.84 12.30 10.77
N MET A 165 -3.56 11.36 10.16
CA MET A 165 -3.05 10.54 9.06
C MET A 165 -2.65 11.38 7.85
N CYS A 166 -3.46 12.37 7.45
CA CYS A 166 -3.16 13.27 6.34
C CYS A 166 -1.91 14.10 6.60
N ARG A 167 -1.67 14.56 7.84
CA ARG A 167 -0.47 15.33 8.18
C ARG A 167 0.82 14.55 7.92
N VAL A 168 0.80 13.23 8.12
CA VAL A 168 1.95 12.35 7.84
C VAL A 168 1.97 11.91 6.38
N ALA A 169 0.81 11.61 5.81
CA ALA A 169 0.70 11.09 4.45
C ALA A 169 1.03 12.14 3.37
N LEU A 170 0.60 13.40 3.54
CA LEU A 170 0.81 14.44 2.53
C LEU A 170 2.29 14.68 2.20
N PRO A 171 3.20 14.89 3.17
CA PRO A 171 4.62 15.02 2.87
C PRO A 171 5.19 13.80 2.16
N SER A 172 4.79 12.59 2.56
CA SER A 172 5.23 11.34 1.94
C SER A 172 4.73 11.20 0.50
N ILE A 173 3.48 11.63 0.23
CA ILE A 173 2.92 11.66 -1.13
C ILE A 173 3.72 12.62 -2.00
N PHE A 174 4.01 13.84 -1.53
CA PHE A 174 4.80 14.81 -2.29
C PHE A 174 6.22 14.29 -2.55
N GLN A 175 6.86 13.69 -1.56
CA GLN A 175 8.17 13.07 -1.72
C GLN A 175 8.15 12.00 -2.80
N GLN A 176 7.23 11.05 -2.74
CA GLN A 176 7.13 9.96 -3.71
C GLN A 176 6.75 10.46 -5.11
N SER A 177 5.86 11.45 -5.18
CA SER A 177 5.47 12.08 -6.46
C SER A 177 6.64 12.78 -7.13
N THR A 178 7.48 13.49 -6.37
CA THR A 178 8.68 14.16 -6.89
C THR A 178 9.66 13.16 -7.49
N VAL A 179 9.90 12.03 -6.80
CA VAL A 179 10.75 10.95 -7.31
C VAL A 179 10.17 10.38 -8.61
N SER A 180 8.86 10.11 -8.65
CA SER A 180 8.20 9.55 -9.83
C SER A 180 8.25 10.51 -11.03
N ILE A 181 8.04 11.81 -10.82
CA ILE A 181 8.16 12.84 -11.87
C ILE A 181 9.60 12.91 -12.37
N GLY A 182 10.59 12.88 -11.47
CA GLY A 182 12.01 12.84 -11.83
C GLY A 182 12.33 11.65 -12.74
N MET A 183 11.85 10.46 -12.40
CA MET A 183 12.03 9.25 -13.22
C MET A 183 11.34 9.36 -14.59
N MET A 184 10.15 9.97 -14.67
CA MET A 184 9.47 10.21 -15.95
C MET A 184 10.27 11.17 -16.84
N LEU A 185 10.87 12.22 -16.28
CA LEU A 185 11.70 13.15 -17.03
C LEU A 185 12.97 12.45 -17.56
N VAL A 186 13.65 11.67 -16.72
CA VAL A 186 14.81 10.87 -17.13
C VAL A 186 14.42 9.91 -18.26
N GLN A 187 13.31 9.20 -18.13
CA GLN A 187 12.81 8.31 -19.17
C GLN A 187 12.52 9.04 -20.48
N SER A 188 11.95 10.23 -20.42
CA SER A 188 11.68 11.07 -21.60
C SER A 188 12.97 11.46 -22.33
N VAL A 189 14.00 11.83 -21.59
CA VAL A 189 15.33 12.14 -22.16
C VAL A 189 15.95 10.90 -22.81
N VAL A 190 15.93 9.75 -22.11
CA VAL A 190 16.49 8.49 -22.62
C VAL A 190 15.79 8.03 -23.89
N ASN A 191 14.47 8.23 -24.00
CA ASN A 191 13.70 7.91 -25.21
C ASN A 191 14.22 8.67 -26.45
N GLY A 192 14.77 9.88 -26.25
CA GLY A 192 15.35 10.69 -27.34
C GLY A 192 16.65 10.12 -27.93
N PHE A 193 17.34 9.22 -27.22
CA PHE A 193 18.62 8.64 -27.69
C PHE A 193 18.45 7.35 -28.54
N GLY A 194 17.21 6.92 -28.73
CA GLY A 194 16.88 5.78 -29.59
C GLY A 194 16.82 4.42 -28.85
N PRO A 195 16.40 3.37 -29.58
CA PRO A 195 16.00 2.10 -28.97
C PRO A 195 17.14 1.33 -28.30
N GLN A 196 18.37 1.45 -28.78
CA GLN A 196 19.53 0.76 -28.17
C GLN A 196 19.86 1.33 -26.78
N MET A 197 19.86 2.66 -26.63
CA MET A 197 20.06 3.31 -25.34
C MET A 197 18.91 3.00 -24.36
N LEU A 198 17.67 2.99 -24.87
CA LEU A 198 16.50 2.64 -24.07
C LEU A 198 16.58 1.20 -23.53
N ALA A 199 17.03 0.25 -24.35
CA ALA A 199 17.23 -1.14 -23.93
C ALA A 199 18.32 -1.25 -22.84
N GLY A 200 19.46 -0.57 -23.01
CA GLY A 200 20.53 -0.53 -22.02
C GLY A 200 20.09 0.12 -20.71
N PHE A 201 19.37 1.25 -20.77
CA PHE A 201 18.81 1.93 -19.60
C PHE A 201 17.81 1.03 -18.87
N SER A 202 16.91 0.36 -19.59
CA SER A 202 15.92 -0.55 -19.00
C SER A 202 16.58 -1.76 -18.31
N ALA A 203 17.66 -2.29 -18.87
CA ALA A 203 18.45 -3.34 -18.25
C ALA A 203 19.14 -2.85 -16.96
N GLY A 204 19.73 -1.65 -16.99
CA GLY A 204 20.33 -1.00 -15.83
C GLY A 204 19.33 -0.79 -14.69
N MET A 205 18.13 -0.28 -14.99
CA MET A 205 17.04 -0.09 -14.03
C MET A 205 16.59 -1.39 -13.35
N ARG A 206 16.62 -2.53 -14.07
CA ARG A 206 16.31 -3.85 -13.48
C ARG A 206 17.36 -4.27 -12.46
N VAL A 207 18.64 -4.06 -12.77
CA VAL A 207 19.74 -4.35 -11.83
C VAL A 207 19.66 -3.45 -10.61
N GLU A 208 19.43 -2.14 -10.81
CA GLU A 208 19.22 -1.17 -9.74
C GLU A 208 18.09 -1.59 -8.80
N SER A 209 16.96 -2.05 -9.34
CA SER A 209 15.82 -2.51 -8.55
C SER A 209 16.18 -3.64 -7.59
N ILE A 210 17.07 -4.56 -7.99
CA ILE A 210 17.54 -5.67 -7.12
C ILE A 210 18.28 -5.12 -5.89
N CYS A 211 18.99 -4.01 -6.04
CA CYS A 211 19.71 -3.36 -4.93
C CYS A 211 18.80 -2.48 -4.06
N ILE A 212 17.90 -1.72 -4.67
CA ILE A 212 17.04 -0.75 -3.97
C ILE A 212 15.96 -1.45 -3.13
N VAL A 213 15.36 -2.54 -3.63
CA VAL A 213 14.25 -3.22 -2.94
C VAL A 213 14.62 -3.70 -1.53
N PRO A 214 15.77 -4.36 -1.27
CA PRO A 214 16.17 -4.73 0.08
C PRO A 214 16.41 -3.52 0.99
N MET A 215 16.98 -2.43 0.47
CA MET A 215 17.21 -1.20 1.24
C MET A 215 15.89 -0.53 1.66
N ALA A 216 14.94 -0.46 0.73
CA ALA A 216 13.60 0.05 1.02
C ALA A 216 12.86 -0.82 2.05
N ALA A 217 13.00 -2.15 1.95
CA ALA A 217 12.42 -3.08 2.91
C ALA A 217 13.02 -2.89 4.31
N LEU A 218 14.33 -2.70 4.43
CA LEU A 218 15.01 -2.40 5.69
C LEU A 218 14.51 -1.07 6.28
N GLY A 219 14.37 -0.03 5.46
CA GLY A 219 13.80 1.26 5.87
C GLY A 219 12.39 1.14 6.44
N ASN A 220 11.52 0.37 5.77
CA ASN A 220 10.17 0.09 6.26
C ASN A 220 10.17 -0.71 7.56
N ALA A 221 11.04 -1.70 7.69
CA ALA A 221 11.21 -2.48 8.92
C ALA A 221 11.68 -1.61 10.09
N MET A 222 12.65 -0.72 9.85
CA MET A 222 13.14 0.22 10.85
C MET A 222 12.08 1.22 11.27
N SER A 223 11.25 1.71 10.34
CA SER A 223 10.12 2.59 10.66
C SER A 223 9.13 1.91 11.62
N SER A 224 8.70 0.69 11.31
CA SER A 224 7.80 -0.09 12.16
C SER A 224 8.43 -0.42 13.52
N TYR A 225 9.69 -0.83 13.53
CA TYR A 225 10.44 -1.14 14.76
C TYR A 225 10.56 0.09 15.67
N THR A 226 10.90 1.24 15.10
CA THR A 226 11.02 2.50 15.84
C THR A 226 9.68 2.92 16.42
N ALA A 227 8.61 2.88 15.63
CA ALA A 227 7.26 3.24 16.08
C ALA A 227 6.79 2.36 17.26
N GLN A 228 7.00 1.04 17.18
CA GLN A 228 6.62 0.10 18.25
C GLN A 228 7.41 0.34 19.54
N ASN A 229 8.75 0.51 19.45
CA ASN A 229 9.58 0.71 20.63
C ASN A 229 9.41 2.11 21.24
N LEU A 230 9.15 3.13 20.43
CA LEU A 230 8.84 4.47 20.92
C LEU A 230 7.47 4.49 21.62
N GLY A 231 6.47 3.82 21.05
CA GLY A 231 5.15 3.67 21.68
C GLY A 231 5.19 2.91 23.01
N SER A 232 6.13 1.97 23.17
CA SER A 232 6.38 1.26 24.43
C SER A 232 7.36 1.98 25.38
N ARG A 233 7.77 3.21 25.06
CA ARG A 233 8.74 4.05 25.81
C ARG A 233 10.13 3.42 25.99
N GLN A 234 10.54 2.53 25.08
CA GLN A 234 11.83 1.83 25.10
C GLN A 234 12.84 2.49 24.14
N GLN A 235 13.27 3.72 24.44
CA GLN A 235 14.17 4.49 23.59
C GLN A 235 15.54 3.82 23.37
N GLU A 236 16.08 3.13 24.35
CA GLU A 236 17.35 2.42 24.24
C GLU A 236 17.32 1.36 23.14
N ARG A 237 16.18 0.67 22.97
CA ARG A 237 16.02 -0.32 21.90
C ARG A 237 15.97 0.32 20.52
N VAL A 238 15.44 1.54 20.39
CA VAL A 238 15.46 2.28 19.13
C VAL A 238 16.89 2.56 18.69
N VAL A 239 17.74 3.02 19.62
CA VAL A 239 19.17 3.28 19.34
C VAL A 239 19.91 2.00 19.00
N ALA A 240 19.68 0.91 19.76
CA ALA A 240 20.28 -0.37 19.48
C ALA A 240 19.86 -0.93 18.11
N GLY A 241 18.59 -0.79 17.73
CA GLY A 241 18.06 -1.18 16.41
C GLY A 241 18.69 -0.38 15.28
N TYR A 242 18.87 0.93 15.45
CA TYR A 242 19.55 1.78 14.48
C TYR A 242 20.99 1.32 14.22
N HIS A 243 21.76 1.05 15.28
CA HIS A 243 23.12 0.54 15.13
C HIS A 243 23.18 -0.86 14.49
N ALA A 244 22.19 -1.71 14.76
CA ALA A 244 22.09 -3.03 14.12
C ALA A 244 21.76 -2.93 12.62
N ALA A 245 20.96 -1.96 12.23
CA ALA A 245 20.58 -1.74 10.82
C ALA A 245 21.71 -1.15 9.96
N LEU A 246 22.69 -0.48 10.59
CA LEU A 246 23.86 0.11 9.90
C LEU A 246 25.02 -0.88 9.69
N ARG A 247 25.00 -2.04 10.31
CA ARG A 247 26.01 -3.12 10.18
C ARG A 247 25.60 -4.16 9.17
#